data_9be43428818aacbad0ec7a23c6119815
#
_entry.id   9be43428818aacbad0ec7a23c6119815
#
_cell.length_a   1.000
_cell.length_b   1.000
_cell.length_c   1.000
_cell.angle_alpha   90.00
_cell.angle_beta   90.00
_cell.angle_gamma   90.00
#
_symmetry.space_group_name_H-M   'P 1'
#
loop_
_entity.id
_entity.type
_entity.pdbx_description
1 polymer ?
#
loop_
_entity_poly.entity_id
_entity_poly.type
_entity_poly.pdbx_seq_one_letter_code
_entity_poly.pdbx_strand_id
1 'polypeptide(L)'
;MMKKCESSKPHEGKIMRTIFLFLANLFIATALLAQDKPADAPHDMGHMQHGGFMQGGMHHATAKGVKLEQKIDGHAIVVRIGPMNLPAHTSHMKMPQPPDLEWQIPIDGWLLAYSPKLVDAKGTSVPGRVLHHSAFWNENRADFLCPNKEEHIFGAGGELTNWAEVPGYGYRVQMGDRIRIETMVHNPTDTSYDNVYLEVTIPYERAADGAKTKSVYPTWMDVKSCGNSGYDLPAGNSEQTGTVIVKYSGVLLGVGGHMHDYAKQLTLLDATRKETV
;
A
#
# COMPACT_ATOMS: atom_id res chain seq x y z
N MET A 1 -9.61 29.22 -60.66
CA MET A 1 -10.20 29.83 -59.46
C MET A 1 -9.67 29.09 -58.27
N MET A 2 -8.53 29.55 -57.73
CA MET A 2 -7.81 28.92 -56.62
C MET A 2 -8.36 29.44 -55.29
N LYS A 3 -8.83 28.59 -54.41
CA LYS A 3 -9.10 28.95 -53.01
C LYS A 3 -7.94 28.46 -52.12
N LYS A 4 -7.30 29.43 -51.45
CA LYS A 4 -6.28 29.27 -50.44
C LYS A 4 -6.86 28.52 -49.23
N CYS A 5 -6.14 27.52 -48.78
CA CYS A 5 -6.39 26.87 -47.48
C CYS A 5 -5.54 27.56 -46.43
N GLU A 6 -6.17 28.20 -45.46
CA GLU A 6 -5.50 28.83 -44.31
C GLU A 6 -5.14 27.76 -43.27
N SER A 7 -3.89 27.82 -42.82
CA SER A 7 -3.35 26.95 -41.77
C SER A 7 -3.84 27.41 -40.40
N SER A 8 -4.54 26.55 -39.70
CA SER A 8 -4.89 26.75 -38.30
C SER A 8 -3.70 26.43 -37.41
N LYS A 9 -3.33 27.36 -36.54
CA LYS A 9 -2.31 27.23 -35.50
C LYS A 9 -2.75 26.23 -34.45
N PRO A 10 -1.84 25.44 -33.86
CA PRO A 10 -2.18 24.53 -32.75
C PRO A 10 -2.46 25.34 -31.48
N HIS A 11 -3.55 24.97 -30.80
CA HIS A 11 -3.88 25.45 -29.47
C HIS A 11 -2.84 24.90 -28.47
N GLU A 12 -2.09 25.81 -27.86
CA GLU A 12 -1.29 25.49 -26.66
C GLU A 12 -2.22 25.14 -25.50
N GLY A 13 -2.26 23.86 -25.16
CA GLY A 13 -2.90 23.38 -23.95
C GLY A 13 -2.16 23.91 -22.72
N LYS A 14 -2.82 24.77 -21.96
CA LYS A 14 -2.34 25.21 -20.63
C LYS A 14 -2.23 24.00 -19.72
N ILE A 15 -1.01 23.57 -19.45
CA ILE A 15 -0.70 22.62 -18.36
C ILE A 15 -0.99 23.36 -17.06
N MET A 16 -2.08 22.97 -16.40
CA MET A 16 -2.46 23.48 -15.10
C MET A 16 -1.52 22.90 -14.05
N ARG A 17 -0.47 23.66 -13.72
CA ARG A 17 0.40 23.37 -12.57
C ARG A 17 -0.36 23.72 -11.31
N THR A 18 -0.91 22.73 -10.67
CA THR A 18 -1.51 22.89 -9.34
C THR A 18 -0.39 22.95 -8.31
N ILE A 19 -0.07 24.14 -7.86
CA ILE A 19 0.91 24.41 -6.79
C ILE A 19 0.13 24.46 -5.48
N PHE A 20 0.46 23.57 -4.54
CA PHE A 20 -0.01 23.66 -3.16
C PHE A 20 0.67 24.84 -2.47
N LEU A 21 -0.05 25.90 -2.20
CA LEU A 21 0.42 27.02 -1.39
C LEU A 21 -0.02 26.81 0.06
N PHE A 22 0.92 26.52 0.94
CA PHE A 22 0.72 26.59 2.37
C PHE A 22 0.94 28.01 2.85
N LEU A 23 -0.02 28.58 3.57
CA LEU A 23 0.17 29.81 4.34
C LEU A 23 1.07 29.49 5.55
N ALA A 24 2.37 29.76 5.41
CA ALA A 24 3.28 29.83 6.53
C ALA A 24 3.56 31.31 6.84
N ASN A 25 3.44 31.68 8.09
CA ASN A 25 3.83 33.00 8.60
C ASN A 25 5.28 33.33 8.26
N LEU A 26 5.46 34.55 7.83
CA LEU A 26 6.64 35.24 7.36
C LEU A 26 7.88 34.99 8.25
N PHE A 27 8.84 34.19 7.76
CA PHE A 27 10.26 34.35 8.10
C PHE A 27 11.06 34.23 6.81
N ILE A 28 11.93 35.22 6.62
CA ILE A 28 12.87 35.35 5.51
C ILE A 28 13.65 34.06 5.32
N ALA A 29 13.40 33.35 4.20
CA ALA A 29 14.17 32.18 3.82
C ALA A 29 14.92 32.47 2.53
N THR A 30 16.24 32.54 2.66
CA THR A 30 17.20 32.37 1.58
C THR A 30 16.86 31.14 0.73
N ALA A 31 16.92 31.30 -0.58
CA ALA A 31 16.72 30.23 -1.53
C ALA A 31 17.67 29.05 -1.25
N LEU A 32 17.15 27.96 -0.74
CA LEU A 32 17.82 26.66 -0.78
C LEU A 32 17.33 25.93 -2.03
N LEU A 33 18.25 25.77 -2.97
CA LEU A 33 18.14 24.81 -4.05
C LEU A 33 17.75 23.45 -3.45
N ALA A 34 16.72 22.81 -4.00
CA ALA A 34 16.40 21.44 -3.67
C ALA A 34 17.61 20.57 -4.02
N GLN A 35 18.44 20.31 -3.04
CA GLN A 35 19.38 19.21 -3.11
C GLN A 35 18.57 17.94 -2.86
N ASP A 36 18.62 17.04 -3.84
CA ASP A 36 18.26 15.66 -3.62
C ASP A 36 18.99 15.20 -2.36
N LYS A 37 18.23 14.94 -1.30
CA LYS A 37 18.80 14.37 -0.10
C LYS A 37 19.35 13.01 -0.50
N PRO A 38 20.63 12.72 -0.29
CA PRO A 38 21.13 11.38 -0.59
C PRO A 38 20.30 10.39 0.20
N ALA A 39 19.81 9.38 -0.50
CA ALA A 39 19.15 8.25 0.11
C ALA A 39 20.11 7.67 1.17
N ASP A 40 19.58 7.53 2.39
CA ASP A 40 19.94 6.45 3.28
C ASP A 40 21.32 6.49 3.96
N ALA A 41 21.34 7.18 5.10
CA ALA A 41 22.10 6.64 6.23
C ALA A 41 21.21 5.55 6.88
N PRO A 42 21.76 4.34 7.17
CA PRO A 42 21.01 3.35 7.93
C PRO A 42 20.71 3.95 9.30
N HIS A 43 19.44 4.24 9.58
CA HIS A 43 19.00 4.56 10.91
C HIS A 43 19.03 3.25 11.70
N ASP A 44 19.87 3.22 12.73
CA ASP A 44 19.81 2.19 13.76
C ASP A 44 18.44 2.32 14.46
N MET A 45 17.47 1.54 13.96
CA MET A 45 16.12 1.47 14.46
C MET A 45 16.13 0.53 15.66
N GLY A 46 16.60 1.03 16.81
CA GLY A 46 16.41 0.33 18.06
C GLY A 46 14.94 -0.04 18.24
N HIS A 47 14.68 -1.33 18.30
CA HIS A 47 13.39 -2.00 18.56
C HIS A 47 12.15 -1.10 18.50
N MET A 48 11.64 -0.82 17.31
CA MET A 48 10.31 -0.24 17.15
C MET A 48 9.29 -1.23 17.71
N GLN A 49 8.42 -0.74 18.59
CA GLN A 49 7.28 -1.53 19.02
C GLN A 49 6.44 -1.86 17.79
N HIS A 50 6.36 -3.15 17.44
CA HIS A 50 5.54 -3.69 16.38
C HIS A 50 4.08 -3.27 16.61
N GLY A 51 3.67 -2.20 15.96
CA GLY A 51 2.28 -1.78 15.92
C GLY A 51 1.57 -2.49 14.79
N GLY A 52 1.48 -3.82 14.86
CA GLY A 52 0.71 -4.60 13.91
C GLY A 52 -0.75 -4.18 13.91
N PHE A 53 -1.44 -4.42 12.80
CA PHE A 53 -2.88 -4.23 12.60
C PHE A 53 -3.74 -4.91 13.70
N MET A 54 -3.15 -5.73 14.53
CA MET A 54 -3.76 -6.66 15.49
C MET A 54 -3.39 -6.39 16.94
N GLN A 55 -3.26 -5.15 17.37
CA GLN A 55 -3.17 -4.86 18.81
C GLN A 55 -4.55 -4.87 19.52
N GLY A 56 -5.22 -5.98 19.39
CA GLY A 56 -6.23 -6.38 20.36
C GLY A 56 -5.94 -7.84 20.69
N GLY A 57 -5.40 -8.12 21.85
CA GLY A 57 -4.82 -9.38 22.32
C GLY A 57 -5.58 -10.69 22.09
N MET A 58 -5.93 -10.98 20.87
CA MET A 58 -6.55 -12.23 20.45
C MET A 58 -5.45 -13.15 19.91
N HIS A 59 -5.08 -14.11 20.72
CA HIS A 59 -4.18 -15.18 20.32
C HIS A 59 -4.92 -16.13 19.36
N HIS A 60 -4.80 -15.90 18.06
CA HIS A 60 -5.21 -16.88 17.07
C HIS A 60 -4.21 -18.06 17.07
N ALA A 61 -4.72 -19.26 16.86
CA ALA A 61 -3.85 -20.39 16.54
C ALA A 61 -3.11 -20.09 15.24
N THR A 62 -1.80 -20.38 15.21
CA THR A 62 -1.00 -20.19 14.01
C THR A 62 -1.17 -21.35 13.04
N ALA A 63 -1.45 -21.07 11.79
CA ALA A 63 -1.52 -22.06 10.73
C ALA A 63 -0.14 -22.67 10.48
N LYS A 64 -0.08 -24.00 10.48
CA LYS A 64 1.18 -24.72 10.24
C LYS A 64 1.47 -24.87 8.74
N GLY A 65 2.75 -24.81 8.38
CA GLY A 65 3.20 -25.06 7.01
C GLY A 65 3.00 -23.91 6.03
N VAL A 66 2.42 -22.78 6.47
CA VAL A 66 2.35 -21.57 5.66
C VAL A 66 3.76 -20.98 5.55
N LYS A 67 4.19 -20.70 4.34
CA LYS A 67 5.51 -20.13 4.04
C LYS A 67 5.40 -19.11 2.91
N LEU A 68 6.45 -18.32 2.77
CA LEU A 68 6.64 -17.42 1.66
C LEU A 68 7.61 -18.06 0.66
N GLU A 69 7.24 -18.00 -0.61
CA GLU A 69 8.11 -18.33 -1.73
C GLU A 69 8.18 -17.12 -2.65
N GLN A 70 9.35 -16.87 -3.23
CA GLN A 70 9.51 -15.82 -4.23
C GLN A 70 10.20 -16.35 -5.47
N LYS A 71 9.87 -15.79 -6.63
CA LYS A 71 10.58 -15.98 -7.88
C LYS A 71 10.66 -14.68 -8.66
N ILE A 72 11.70 -14.52 -9.46
CA ILE A 72 11.75 -13.49 -10.49
C ILE A 72 11.25 -14.11 -11.78
N ASP A 73 10.28 -13.46 -12.41
CA ASP A 73 9.65 -13.89 -13.66
C ASP A 73 9.64 -12.71 -14.64
N GLY A 74 10.61 -12.69 -15.54
CA GLY A 74 10.86 -11.56 -16.42
C GLY A 74 11.19 -10.29 -15.62
N HIS A 75 10.35 -9.25 -15.75
CA HIS A 75 10.46 -7.97 -15.05
C HIS A 75 9.51 -7.87 -13.85
N ALA A 76 9.13 -9.01 -13.27
CA ALA A 76 8.28 -9.03 -12.09
C ALA A 76 8.85 -9.94 -11.00
N ILE A 77 8.62 -9.57 -9.76
CA ILE A 77 8.78 -10.45 -8.60
C ILE A 77 7.41 -11.03 -8.31
N VAL A 78 7.35 -12.35 -8.19
CA VAL A 78 6.15 -13.05 -7.76
C VAL A 78 6.39 -13.57 -6.35
N VAL A 79 5.61 -13.08 -5.39
CA VAL A 79 5.60 -13.54 -4.00
C VAL A 79 4.37 -14.42 -3.81
N ARG A 80 4.56 -15.58 -3.18
CA ARG A 80 3.51 -16.56 -2.94
C ARG A 80 3.49 -16.98 -1.48
N ILE A 81 2.34 -16.85 -0.83
CA ILE A 81 2.13 -17.11 0.60
C ILE A 81 1.09 -18.21 0.75
N GLY A 82 1.45 -19.29 1.41
CA GLY A 82 0.60 -20.46 1.63
C GLY A 82 1.42 -21.73 1.86
N PRO A 83 0.81 -22.94 1.81
CA PRO A 83 -0.61 -23.20 1.59
C PRO A 83 -1.50 -22.86 2.79
N MET A 84 -2.73 -22.44 2.53
CA MET A 84 -3.77 -22.19 3.53
C MET A 84 -4.98 -23.09 3.27
N ASN A 85 -5.58 -23.65 4.32
CA ASN A 85 -6.82 -24.39 4.22
C ASN A 85 -7.94 -23.56 4.84
N LEU A 86 -8.99 -23.32 4.09
CA LEU A 86 -10.06 -22.37 4.40
C LEU A 86 -11.41 -23.12 4.45
N PRO A 87 -11.78 -23.73 5.59
CA PRO A 87 -13.05 -24.43 5.74
C PRO A 87 -14.23 -23.46 5.51
N ALA A 88 -15.29 -23.94 4.87
CA ALA A 88 -16.51 -23.18 4.65
C ALA A 88 -17.08 -22.59 5.96
N HIS A 89 -17.77 -21.46 5.87
CA HIS A 89 -18.45 -20.79 7.00
C HIS A 89 -17.57 -20.53 8.23
N THR A 90 -16.28 -20.26 8.03
CA THR A 90 -15.34 -20.06 9.13
C THR A 90 -14.85 -18.64 9.19
N SER A 91 -15.12 -17.96 10.30
CA SER A 91 -14.60 -16.61 10.57
C SER A 91 -13.10 -16.64 10.89
N HIS A 92 -12.43 -15.51 10.69
CA HIS A 92 -11.02 -15.35 11.06
C HIS A 92 -10.75 -15.71 12.53
N MET A 93 -11.72 -15.46 13.43
CA MET A 93 -11.62 -15.78 14.86
C MET A 93 -11.56 -17.28 15.17
N LYS A 94 -12.04 -18.12 14.26
CA LYS A 94 -12.21 -19.56 14.47
C LYS A 94 -11.24 -20.43 13.69
N MET A 95 -10.43 -19.82 12.82
CA MET A 95 -9.45 -20.57 12.03
C MET A 95 -8.02 -20.16 12.39
N PRO A 96 -7.04 -21.09 12.28
CA PRO A 96 -5.64 -20.74 12.41
C PRO A 96 -5.24 -19.71 11.34
N GLN A 97 -4.54 -18.66 11.76
CA GLN A 97 -4.10 -17.60 10.87
C GLN A 97 -2.66 -17.83 10.39
N PRO A 98 -2.29 -17.40 9.17
CA PRO A 98 -0.90 -17.36 8.74
C PRO A 98 -0.03 -16.65 9.78
N PRO A 99 1.22 -17.08 10.03
CA PRO A 99 2.17 -16.27 10.79
C PRO A 99 2.56 -15.03 10.00
N ASP A 100 3.07 -14.03 10.68
CA ASP A 100 3.81 -12.95 10.01
C ASP A 100 5.00 -13.57 9.28
N LEU A 101 5.21 -13.16 8.04
CA LEU A 101 6.27 -13.66 7.19
C LEU A 101 7.19 -12.52 6.80
N GLU A 102 8.49 -12.79 6.75
CA GLU A 102 9.49 -11.85 6.27
C GLU A 102 9.80 -12.13 4.79
N TRP A 103 9.70 -11.10 3.96
CA TRP A 103 10.12 -11.10 2.58
C TRP A 103 11.34 -10.19 2.42
N GLN A 104 12.47 -10.76 2.01
CA GLN A 104 13.67 -9.98 1.70
C GLN A 104 13.65 -9.57 0.23
N ILE A 105 13.76 -8.27 -0.01
CA ILE A 105 13.77 -7.70 -1.36
C ILE A 105 14.97 -8.21 -2.15
N PRO A 106 14.77 -8.82 -3.34
CA PRO A 106 15.85 -9.43 -4.11
C PRO A 106 16.54 -8.46 -5.09
N ILE A 107 16.18 -7.19 -5.11
CA ILE A 107 16.66 -6.19 -6.07
C ILE A 107 17.04 -4.88 -5.39
N ASP A 108 17.87 -4.11 -6.08
CA ASP A 108 18.08 -2.68 -5.85
C ASP A 108 17.41 -1.92 -6.99
N GLY A 109 16.33 -1.15 -6.70
CA GLY A 109 15.50 -0.51 -7.73
C GLY A 109 14.16 -0.01 -7.24
N TRP A 110 13.15 -0.14 -8.06
CA TRP A 110 11.79 0.33 -7.78
C TRP A 110 10.76 -0.77 -8.01
N LEU A 111 9.81 -0.88 -7.08
CA LEU A 111 8.58 -1.65 -7.27
C LEU A 111 7.55 -0.72 -7.93
N LEU A 112 6.96 -1.15 -9.04
CA LEU A 112 6.17 -0.27 -9.91
C LEU A 112 4.66 -0.44 -9.74
N ALA A 113 4.23 -1.63 -9.35
CA ALA A 113 2.83 -1.97 -9.18
C ALA A 113 2.67 -3.12 -8.19
N TYR A 114 1.43 -3.44 -7.84
CA TYR A 114 1.06 -4.52 -6.94
C TYR A 114 -0.22 -5.18 -7.43
N SER A 115 -0.17 -6.48 -7.71
CA SER A 115 -1.31 -7.23 -8.26
C SER A 115 -1.53 -8.53 -7.47
N PRO A 116 -2.42 -8.52 -6.46
CA PRO A 116 -2.73 -9.69 -5.64
C PRO A 116 -3.78 -10.57 -6.31
N LYS A 117 -3.67 -11.87 -6.12
CA LYS A 117 -4.72 -12.85 -6.45
C LYS A 117 -4.68 -14.02 -5.48
N LEU A 118 -5.82 -14.68 -5.30
CA LEU A 118 -5.90 -15.94 -4.59
C LEU A 118 -6.03 -17.09 -5.58
N VAL A 119 -5.22 -18.10 -5.40
CA VAL A 119 -5.22 -19.30 -6.26
C VAL A 119 -5.06 -20.57 -5.42
N ASP A 120 -5.58 -21.68 -5.93
CA ASP A 120 -5.28 -23.01 -5.38
C ASP A 120 -3.90 -23.53 -5.83
N ALA A 121 -3.55 -24.73 -5.45
CA ALA A 121 -2.29 -25.38 -5.83
C ALA A 121 -2.16 -25.60 -7.35
N LYS A 122 -3.26 -25.60 -8.10
CA LYS A 122 -3.29 -25.76 -9.54
C LYS A 122 -3.30 -24.44 -10.30
N GLY A 123 -3.33 -23.32 -9.57
CA GLY A 123 -3.44 -21.98 -10.14
C GLY A 123 -4.88 -21.57 -10.47
N THR A 124 -5.89 -22.34 -10.04
CA THR A 124 -7.29 -21.97 -10.21
C THR A 124 -7.63 -20.82 -9.28
N SER A 125 -8.34 -19.82 -9.79
CA SER A 125 -8.74 -18.65 -9.00
C SER A 125 -9.66 -19.05 -7.85
N VAL A 126 -9.37 -18.51 -6.66
CA VAL A 126 -10.17 -18.59 -5.45
C VAL A 126 -10.81 -17.21 -5.21
N PRO A 127 -12.07 -17.12 -4.77
CA PRO A 127 -12.73 -15.84 -4.54
C PRO A 127 -11.97 -14.95 -3.56
N GLY A 128 -11.78 -13.67 -3.90
CA GLY A 128 -11.09 -12.70 -3.06
C GLY A 128 -11.68 -12.56 -1.67
N ARG A 129 -13.00 -12.70 -1.54
CA ARG A 129 -13.73 -12.61 -0.26
C ARG A 129 -13.29 -13.57 0.84
N VAL A 130 -12.39 -14.53 0.59
CA VAL A 130 -11.77 -15.36 1.62
C VAL A 130 -10.47 -14.75 2.19
N LEU A 131 -9.95 -13.69 1.59
CA LEU A 131 -8.92 -12.85 2.17
C LEU A 131 -9.60 -11.79 3.04
N HIS A 132 -9.31 -11.77 4.35
CA HIS A 132 -9.78 -10.69 5.20
C HIS A 132 -8.94 -9.43 4.92
N HIS A 133 -7.63 -9.53 5.02
CA HIS A 133 -6.65 -8.55 4.54
C HIS A 133 -5.24 -9.11 4.47
N SER A 134 -4.38 -8.45 3.72
CA SER A 134 -2.94 -8.63 3.77
C SER A 134 -2.27 -7.25 3.71
N ALA A 135 -1.22 -7.06 4.51
CA ALA A 135 -0.48 -5.82 4.60
C ALA A 135 1.02 -6.08 4.54
N PHE A 136 1.74 -5.22 3.81
CA PHE A 136 3.17 -5.30 3.57
C PHE A 136 3.83 -4.08 4.19
N TRP A 137 4.72 -4.30 5.17
CA TRP A 137 5.39 -3.28 5.95
C TRP A 137 6.88 -3.31 5.70
N ASN A 138 7.46 -2.19 5.31
CA ASN A 138 8.92 -2.08 5.20
C ASN A 138 9.50 -1.75 6.57
N GLU A 139 10.13 -2.73 7.21
CA GLU A 139 10.75 -2.58 8.53
C GLU A 139 12.02 -1.72 8.53
N ASN A 140 12.56 -1.42 7.37
CA ASN A 140 13.76 -0.58 7.24
C ASN A 140 13.43 0.91 7.11
N ARG A 141 12.14 1.27 7.07
CA ARG A 141 11.71 2.66 6.86
C ARG A 141 10.56 3.05 7.76
N ALA A 142 10.60 4.31 8.18
CA ALA A 142 9.49 4.92 8.88
C ALA A 142 8.45 5.47 7.90
N ASP A 143 7.17 5.34 8.26
CA ASP A 143 6.07 5.93 7.50
C ASP A 143 6.25 7.45 7.35
N PHE A 144 5.96 7.94 6.18
CA PHE A 144 6.15 9.32 5.77
C PHE A 144 5.38 10.35 6.64
N LEU A 145 4.18 10.02 7.07
CA LEU A 145 3.37 10.87 7.94
C LEU A 145 3.47 10.47 9.42
N CYS A 146 3.76 9.20 9.67
CA CYS A 146 3.77 8.60 11.01
C CYS A 146 5.13 7.98 11.33
N PRO A 147 6.18 8.78 11.59
CA PRO A 147 7.56 8.29 11.68
C PRO A 147 7.85 7.33 12.84
N ASN A 148 6.89 7.08 13.71
CA ASN A 148 6.92 6.05 14.75
C ASN A 148 6.27 4.73 14.30
N LYS A 149 5.89 4.62 13.05
CA LYS A 149 5.34 3.42 12.40
C LYS A 149 6.22 2.99 11.24
N GLU A 150 6.22 1.70 10.95
CA GLU A 150 6.81 1.14 9.73
C GLU A 150 6.06 1.65 8.50
N GLU A 151 6.76 1.75 7.38
CA GLU A 151 6.15 2.22 6.13
C GLU A 151 5.25 1.13 5.53
N HIS A 152 3.96 1.41 5.40
CA HIS A 152 2.99 0.50 4.79
C HIS A 152 3.01 0.65 3.27
N ILE A 153 3.57 -0.34 2.57
CA ILE A 153 3.86 -0.22 1.14
C ILE A 153 2.73 -0.74 0.25
N PHE A 154 2.10 -1.84 0.63
CA PHE A 154 1.01 -2.47 -0.10
C PHE A 154 -0.01 -3.08 0.86
N GLY A 155 -1.25 -3.16 0.42
CA GLY A 155 -2.30 -3.86 1.12
C GLY A 155 -3.44 -4.30 0.19
N ALA A 156 -4.11 -5.36 0.58
CA ALA A 156 -5.32 -5.84 -0.08
C ALA A 156 -6.28 -6.44 0.93
N GLY A 157 -7.56 -6.29 0.68
CA GLY A 157 -8.64 -7.05 1.33
C GLY A 157 -9.31 -8.00 0.36
N GLY A 158 -10.54 -8.39 0.66
CA GLY A 158 -11.33 -9.29 -0.18
C GLY A 158 -11.64 -8.77 -1.58
N GLU A 159 -11.50 -7.47 -1.80
CA GLU A 159 -11.62 -6.81 -3.10
C GLU A 159 -10.44 -7.11 -4.03
N LEU A 160 -9.30 -7.55 -3.49
CA LEU A 160 -8.05 -7.81 -4.24
C LEU A 160 -7.63 -6.63 -5.14
N THR A 161 -7.68 -5.42 -4.59
CA THR A 161 -7.39 -4.20 -5.36
C THR A 161 -5.97 -4.20 -5.90
N ASN A 162 -5.85 -3.98 -7.20
CA ASN A 162 -4.56 -3.76 -7.85
C ASN A 162 -4.12 -2.30 -7.67
N TRP A 163 -2.84 -2.10 -7.37
CA TRP A 163 -2.19 -0.81 -7.53
C TRP A 163 -1.50 -0.79 -8.88
N ALA A 164 -2.08 -0.05 -9.82
CA ALA A 164 -1.55 0.05 -11.17
C ALA A 164 -0.24 0.83 -11.20
N GLU A 165 0.60 0.51 -12.17
CA GLU A 165 1.80 1.28 -12.45
C GLU A 165 1.44 2.72 -12.84
N VAL A 166 2.16 3.68 -12.23
CA VAL A 166 2.15 5.09 -12.62
C VAL A 166 3.44 5.35 -13.39
N PRO A 167 3.38 5.63 -14.70
CA PRO A 167 4.57 5.78 -15.53
C PRO A 167 5.60 6.77 -14.96
N GLY A 168 6.84 6.32 -14.81
CA GLY A 168 7.93 7.14 -14.28
C GLY A 168 7.97 7.27 -12.76
N TYR A 169 7.15 6.51 -12.03
CA TYR A 169 7.13 6.47 -10.57
C TYR A 169 7.18 5.03 -10.04
N GLY A 170 7.80 4.84 -8.88
CA GLY A 170 7.90 3.54 -8.23
C GLY A 170 8.31 3.67 -6.77
N TYR A 171 8.04 2.64 -6.00
CA TYR A 171 8.49 2.56 -4.63
C TYR A 171 9.95 2.10 -4.58
N ARG A 172 10.84 2.95 -4.08
CA ARG A 172 12.28 2.68 -4.01
C ARG A 172 12.56 1.58 -2.97
N VAL A 173 13.31 0.56 -3.37
CA VAL A 173 13.77 -0.53 -2.50
C VAL A 173 15.26 -0.75 -2.67
N GLN A 174 15.89 -1.30 -1.62
CA GLN A 174 17.26 -1.81 -1.65
C GLN A 174 17.27 -3.33 -1.53
N MET A 175 18.27 -3.96 -2.11
CA MET A 175 18.47 -5.39 -1.92
C MET A 175 18.66 -5.70 -0.43
N GLY A 176 17.88 -6.64 0.09
CA GLY A 176 17.90 -7.04 1.49
C GLY A 176 16.96 -6.24 2.39
N ASP A 177 16.23 -5.23 1.87
CA ASP A 177 15.13 -4.60 2.63
C ASP A 177 14.18 -5.70 3.12
N ARG A 178 13.79 -5.62 4.39
CA ARG A 178 12.91 -6.60 5.05
C ARG A 178 11.48 -6.07 5.01
N ILE A 179 10.63 -6.85 4.39
CA ILE A 179 9.19 -6.56 4.30
C ILE A 179 8.46 -7.59 5.15
N ARG A 180 7.88 -7.14 6.24
CA ARG A 180 6.98 -7.95 7.05
C ARG A 180 5.63 -8.03 6.37
N ILE A 181 5.08 -9.23 6.25
CA ILE A 181 3.79 -9.48 5.61
C ILE A 181 2.85 -10.09 6.64
N GLU A 182 1.81 -9.36 6.96
CA GLU A 182 0.69 -9.83 7.77
C GLU A 182 -0.44 -10.27 6.85
N THR A 183 -0.97 -11.46 7.05
CA THR A 183 -2.10 -11.98 6.26
C THR A 183 -3.15 -12.55 7.19
N MET A 184 -4.39 -12.09 7.02
CA MET A 184 -5.54 -12.62 7.73
C MET A 184 -6.55 -13.20 6.74
N VAL A 185 -7.05 -14.39 7.04
CA VAL A 185 -8.00 -15.10 6.19
C VAL A 185 -9.27 -15.47 6.95
N HIS A 186 -10.34 -15.61 6.21
CA HIS A 186 -11.62 -16.15 6.66
C HIS A 186 -12.28 -16.89 5.49
N ASN A 187 -13.37 -17.59 5.73
CA ASN A 187 -14.13 -18.14 4.61
C ASN A 187 -15.65 -18.03 4.88
N PRO A 188 -16.27 -16.95 4.40
CA PRO A 188 -17.72 -16.76 4.54
C PRO A 188 -18.54 -17.53 3.49
N THR A 189 -17.91 -18.34 2.63
CA THR A 189 -18.59 -19.06 1.54
C THR A 189 -19.05 -20.45 1.95
N ASP A 190 -19.90 -21.06 1.13
CA ASP A 190 -20.40 -22.45 1.29
C ASP A 190 -19.37 -23.49 0.83
N THR A 191 -18.24 -23.09 0.27
CA THR A 191 -17.23 -23.97 -0.30
C THR A 191 -15.95 -23.91 0.54
N SER A 192 -15.43 -25.09 0.92
CA SER A 192 -14.09 -25.19 1.51
C SER A 192 -13.02 -25.12 0.42
N TYR A 193 -11.93 -24.45 0.70
CA TYR A 193 -10.77 -24.33 -0.19
C TYR A 193 -9.53 -24.88 0.47
N ASP A 194 -8.85 -25.80 -0.19
CA ASP A 194 -7.61 -26.39 0.29
C ASP A 194 -6.42 -25.89 -0.53
N ASN A 195 -5.26 -25.78 0.14
CA ASN A 195 -4.01 -25.34 -0.48
C ASN A 195 -4.15 -24.02 -1.24
N VAL A 196 -4.78 -23.04 -0.61
CA VAL A 196 -4.91 -21.68 -1.15
C VAL A 196 -3.62 -20.91 -0.95
N TYR A 197 -3.28 -20.09 -1.92
CA TYR A 197 -2.12 -19.20 -1.89
C TYR A 197 -2.57 -17.77 -2.22
N LEU A 198 -2.07 -16.82 -1.46
CA LEU A 198 -2.01 -15.43 -1.89
C LEU A 198 -0.78 -15.29 -2.78
N GLU A 199 -1.00 -14.96 -4.05
CA GLU A 199 0.06 -14.72 -5.03
C GLU A 199 0.03 -13.25 -5.42
N VAL A 200 1.19 -12.59 -5.31
CA VAL A 200 1.33 -11.16 -5.59
C VAL A 200 2.37 -10.98 -6.67
N THR A 201 1.97 -10.35 -7.77
CA THR A 201 2.88 -10.00 -8.87
C THR A 201 3.26 -8.53 -8.74
N ILE A 202 4.55 -8.26 -8.72
CA ILE A 202 5.12 -6.94 -8.47
C ILE A 202 6.12 -6.62 -9.59
N PRO A 203 5.74 -5.88 -10.64
CA PRO A 203 6.66 -5.35 -11.63
C PRO A 203 7.74 -4.48 -10.97
N TYR A 204 8.96 -4.54 -11.50
CA TYR A 204 10.08 -3.80 -10.96
C TYR A 204 10.99 -3.24 -12.05
N GLU A 205 11.77 -2.23 -11.69
CA GLU A 205 12.87 -1.68 -12.47
C GLU A 205 14.14 -1.66 -11.61
N ARG A 206 15.29 -2.06 -12.17
CA ARG A 206 16.57 -2.05 -11.44
C ARG A 206 17.23 -0.69 -11.58
N ALA A 207 17.82 -0.20 -10.49
CA ALA A 207 18.63 1.03 -10.51
C ALA A 207 19.81 0.92 -11.48
N ALA A 208 20.42 -0.25 -11.60
CA ALA A 208 21.55 -0.52 -12.49
C ALA A 208 21.20 -0.41 -14.00
N ASP A 209 19.93 -0.52 -14.36
CA ASP A 209 19.48 -0.47 -15.76
C ASP A 209 19.31 1.00 -16.27
N GLY A 210 19.78 1.98 -15.49
CA GLY A 210 19.71 3.41 -15.86
C GLY A 210 18.32 4.00 -15.67
N ALA A 211 17.54 3.44 -14.77
CA ALA A 211 16.19 3.87 -14.43
C ALA A 211 16.11 5.37 -14.12
N LYS A 212 15.08 6.01 -14.67
CA LYS A 212 14.73 7.43 -14.39
C LYS A 212 13.50 7.54 -13.50
N THR A 213 13.10 6.45 -12.87
CA THR A 213 11.93 6.34 -12.02
C THR A 213 12.08 7.20 -10.78
N LYS A 214 11.07 8.02 -10.51
CA LYS A 214 10.99 8.84 -9.30
C LYS A 214 10.40 8.04 -8.17
N SER A 215 10.96 8.21 -6.96
CA SER A 215 10.47 7.52 -5.79
C SER A 215 9.11 8.07 -5.33
N VAL A 216 8.23 7.15 -4.95
CA VAL A 216 6.98 7.44 -4.23
C VAL A 216 7.15 7.10 -2.76
N TYR A 217 6.35 7.75 -1.93
CA TYR A 217 6.31 7.57 -0.48
C TYR A 217 4.89 7.17 -0.10
N PRO A 218 4.62 5.87 0.10
CA PRO A 218 3.33 5.42 0.58
C PRO A 218 3.14 5.86 2.02
N THR A 219 1.90 6.02 2.43
CA THR A 219 1.56 6.31 3.81
C THR A 219 0.20 5.74 4.14
N TRP A 220 0.05 5.35 5.40
CA TRP A 220 -1.19 4.88 5.95
C TRP A 220 -1.92 6.02 6.66
N MET A 221 -3.17 6.27 6.27
CA MET A 221 -4.04 7.23 6.93
C MET A 221 -5.25 6.51 7.52
N ASP A 222 -5.47 6.68 8.79
CA ASP A 222 -6.67 6.22 9.47
C ASP A 222 -7.33 7.34 10.29
N VAL A 223 -8.53 7.09 10.81
CA VAL A 223 -9.28 8.09 11.57
C VAL A 223 -8.59 8.50 12.87
N LYS A 224 -7.65 7.71 13.37
CA LYS A 224 -6.87 8.02 14.58
C LYS A 224 -5.47 8.53 14.29
N SER A 225 -5.16 8.87 13.05
CA SER A 225 -3.88 9.41 12.59
C SER A 225 -2.66 8.90 13.36
N CYS A 226 -1.89 7.98 12.83
CA CYS A 226 -0.73 7.36 13.49
C CYS A 226 -1.04 6.58 14.78
N GLY A 227 -2.29 6.44 15.11
CA GLY A 227 -2.76 5.70 16.27
C GLY A 227 -3.03 4.23 15.98
N ASN A 228 -3.79 3.61 16.87
CA ASN A 228 -4.41 2.32 16.63
C ASN A 228 -5.61 2.53 15.71
N SER A 229 -5.72 1.75 14.63
CA SER A 229 -6.84 1.80 13.69
C SER A 229 -8.17 1.30 14.27
N GLY A 230 -8.13 0.62 15.42
CA GLY A 230 -9.33 0.14 16.10
C GLY A 230 -10.11 1.26 16.82
N TYR A 231 -11.42 1.26 16.69
CA TYR A 231 -12.33 2.15 17.41
C TYR A 231 -13.69 1.47 17.60
N ASP A 232 -14.40 1.88 18.66
CA ASP A 232 -15.72 1.35 18.96
C ASP A 232 -16.76 1.96 18.01
N LEU A 233 -17.63 1.08 17.49
CA LEU A 233 -18.78 1.49 16.69
C LEU A 233 -20.04 1.48 17.56
N PRO A 234 -20.67 2.62 17.79
CA PRO A 234 -21.95 2.67 18.47
C PRO A 234 -23.04 2.02 17.61
N ALA A 235 -24.13 1.59 18.25
CA ALA A 235 -25.30 1.10 17.54
C ALA A 235 -25.91 2.19 16.65
N GLY A 236 -26.33 1.83 15.44
CA GLY A 236 -26.93 2.76 14.48
C GLY A 236 -25.89 3.40 13.53
N ASN A 237 -26.23 4.59 13.02
CA ASN A 237 -25.34 5.32 12.13
C ASN A 237 -24.29 6.10 12.95
N SER A 238 -23.05 6.01 12.57
CA SER A 238 -21.94 6.77 13.18
C SER A 238 -20.99 7.27 12.10
N GLU A 239 -20.29 8.35 12.43
CA GLU A 239 -19.25 8.92 11.59
C GLU A 239 -17.99 9.10 12.44
N GLN A 240 -16.84 8.76 11.88
CA GLN A 240 -15.54 8.97 12.49
C GLN A 240 -14.69 9.81 11.53
N THR A 241 -14.03 10.82 12.06
CA THR A 241 -13.17 11.71 11.28
C THR A 241 -11.79 11.80 11.91
N GLY A 242 -10.76 11.66 11.10
CA GLY A 242 -9.37 11.92 11.45
C GLY A 242 -8.80 13.04 10.61
N THR A 243 -7.76 13.70 11.10
CA THR A 243 -7.03 14.72 10.37
C THR A 243 -5.54 14.42 10.38
N VAL A 244 -4.93 14.48 9.21
CA VAL A 244 -3.49 14.31 9.03
C VAL A 244 -2.92 15.59 8.44
N ILE A 245 -1.79 16.06 8.96
CA ILE A 245 -1.08 17.21 8.43
C ILE A 245 0.08 16.72 7.57
N VAL A 246 -0.02 16.96 6.26
CA VAL A 246 1.05 16.69 5.32
C VAL A 246 2.06 17.83 5.37
N LYS A 247 3.28 17.55 5.86
CA LYS A 247 4.34 18.55 6.06
C LYS A 247 5.22 18.76 4.82
N TYR A 248 4.99 18.01 3.77
CA TYR A 248 5.83 18.01 2.57
C TYR A 248 5.02 18.41 1.34
N SER A 249 5.66 19.12 0.44
CA SER A 249 5.07 19.41 -0.87
C SER A 249 5.25 18.21 -1.79
N GLY A 250 4.22 17.89 -2.56
CA GLY A 250 4.27 16.77 -3.48
C GLY A 250 3.02 16.67 -4.35
N VAL A 251 2.93 15.58 -5.07
CA VAL A 251 1.75 15.23 -5.89
C VAL A 251 1.20 13.92 -5.34
N LEU A 252 -0.08 13.89 -5.05
CA LEU A 252 -0.78 12.66 -4.72
C LEU A 252 -1.01 11.87 -6.02
N LEU A 253 -0.39 10.70 -6.13
CA LEU A 253 -0.46 9.87 -7.33
C LEU A 253 -1.64 8.92 -7.32
N GLY A 254 -2.10 8.55 -6.15
CA GLY A 254 -3.23 7.65 -5.98
C GLY A 254 -3.63 7.53 -4.52
N VAL A 255 -4.86 7.09 -4.30
CA VAL A 255 -5.41 6.76 -2.99
C VAL A 255 -6.25 5.49 -3.13
N GLY A 256 -6.13 4.59 -2.17
CA GLY A 256 -6.99 3.44 -2.01
C GLY A 256 -7.62 3.45 -0.63
N GLY A 257 -8.86 3.01 -0.53
CA GLY A 257 -9.56 2.89 0.74
C GLY A 257 -9.91 1.44 1.03
N HIS A 258 -9.87 1.05 2.31
CA HIS A 258 -10.34 -0.25 2.75
C HIS A 258 -11.44 -0.05 3.81
N MET A 259 -12.54 -0.76 3.64
CA MET A 259 -13.68 -0.72 4.54
C MET A 259 -14.09 -2.13 4.93
N HIS A 260 -14.55 -2.28 6.19
CA HIS A 260 -15.13 -3.51 6.68
C HIS A 260 -16.66 -3.52 6.50
N ASP A 261 -17.27 -4.67 6.79
CA ASP A 261 -18.73 -4.85 6.75
C ASP A 261 -19.45 -3.73 7.51
N TYR A 262 -20.60 -3.34 6.99
CA TYR A 262 -21.46 -2.25 7.47
C TYR A 262 -20.94 -0.83 7.25
N ALA A 263 -19.70 -0.64 6.80
CA ALA A 263 -19.22 0.67 6.38
C ALA A 263 -19.96 1.12 5.11
N LYS A 264 -20.36 2.40 5.08
CA LYS A 264 -21.14 2.95 3.96
C LYS A 264 -20.28 3.80 3.03
N GLN A 265 -19.33 4.52 3.59
CA GLN A 265 -18.52 5.47 2.85
C GLN A 265 -17.20 5.75 3.57
N LEU A 266 -16.14 5.88 2.78
CA LEU A 266 -14.85 6.44 3.18
C LEU A 266 -14.60 7.65 2.28
N THR A 267 -14.24 8.79 2.88
CA THR A 267 -13.99 10.02 2.13
C THR A 267 -12.65 10.60 2.54
N LEU A 268 -11.82 10.93 1.56
CA LEU A 268 -10.62 11.75 1.75
C LEU A 268 -10.92 13.18 1.32
N LEU A 269 -10.70 14.13 2.23
CA LEU A 269 -10.94 15.54 2.00
C LEU A 269 -9.64 16.34 2.14
N ASP A 270 -9.30 17.14 1.12
CA ASP A 270 -8.34 18.22 1.28
C ASP A 270 -8.98 19.36 2.07
N ALA A 271 -8.69 19.40 3.38
CA ALA A 271 -9.28 20.40 4.29
C ALA A 271 -8.83 21.84 3.96
N THR A 272 -7.70 22.03 3.29
CA THR A 272 -7.21 23.35 2.87
C THR A 272 -8.03 23.89 1.70
N ARG A 273 -8.34 23.04 0.73
CA ARG A 273 -9.11 23.38 -0.47
C ARG A 273 -10.61 23.17 -0.28
N LYS A 274 -11.01 22.41 0.73
CA LYS A 274 -12.38 21.96 0.97
C LYS A 274 -12.94 21.14 -0.20
N GLU A 275 -12.09 20.31 -0.79
CA GLU A 275 -12.40 19.48 -1.94
C GLU A 275 -12.22 18.00 -1.58
N THR A 276 -13.11 17.16 -2.10
CA THR A 276 -12.91 15.70 -2.03
C THR A 276 -11.85 15.29 -3.04
N VAL A 277 -10.93 14.42 -2.59
CA VAL A 277 -9.84 13.89 -3.40
C VAL A 277 -10.29 12.68 -4.18
#